data_a67d9ccb8779b9ffbf647d2901f30863
#
_entry.id   a67d9ccb8779b9ffbf647d2901f30863
#
_cell.length_a   1.000
_cell.length_b   1.000
_cell.length_c   1.000
_cell.angle_alpha   90.00
_cell.angle_beta   90.00
_cell.angle_gamma   90.00
#
_symmetry.space_group_name_H-M   'P 1'
#
loop_
_entity.id
_entity.type
_entity.pdbx_description
1 polymer ?
#
loop_
_entity_poly.entity_id
_entity_poly.type
_entity_poly.pdbx_seq_one_letter_code
_entity_poly.pdbx_strand_id
1 'polypeptide(L)'
;MATPYLEAMQCLNLIAPERLAEALKIADARVGLQSLQEGCDPRLMEVVFSVPDEQFRWFRLVLRRMAEKYERHKSDAAVLPQLEFAAPRDTLSR
;
A
#
# COMPACT_ATOMS: atom_id res chain seq x y z
N MET A 1 -3.80 26.47 -8.34
CA MET A 1 -2.41 26.03 -8.23
C MET A 1 -2.36 24.50 -8.11
N ALA A 2 -1.50 23.88 -8.87
CA ALA A 2 -1.41 22.41 -8.85
C ALA A 2 -0.76 21.94 -7.55
N THR A 3 -1.23 20.78 -7.08
CA THR A 3 -0.62 20.12 -5.93
C THR A 3 0.78 19.62 -6.32
N PRO A 4 1.82 19.89 -5.52
CA PRO A 4 3.17 19.48 -5.89
C PRO A 4 3.35 17.97 -5.96
N TYR A 5 2.38 17.19 -5.44
CA TYR A 5 2.47 15.73 -5.45
C TYR A 5 1.38 15.08 -6.28
N LEU A 6 0.86 15.83 -7.25
CA LEU A 6 -0.26 15.34 -8.05
C LEU A 6 0.04 14.03 -8.78
N GLU A 7 1.19 13.96 -9.44
CA GLU A 7 1.56 12.75 -10.17
C GLU A 7 1.74 11.56 -9.23
N ALA A 8 2.36 11.81 -8.07
CA ALA A 8 2.54 10.76 -7.08
C ALA A 8 1.20 10.27 -6.55
N MET A 9 0.27 11.17 -6.31
CA MET A 9 -1.07 10.81 -5.85
C MET A 9 -1.81 9.98 -6.90
N GLN A 10 -1.69 10.36 -8.16
CA GLN A 10 -2.30 9.61 -9.25
C GLN A 10 -1.73 8.20 -9.34
N CYS A 11 -0.41 8.08 -9.19
CA CYS A 11 0.24 6.77 -9.20
C CYS A 11 -0.24 5.91 -8.03
N LEU A 12 -0.37 6.49 -6.84
CA LEU A 12 -0.88 5.75 -5.69
C LEU A 12 -2.28 5.20 -5.95
N ASN A 13 -3.12 5.98 -6.63
CA ASN A 13 -4.48 5.57 -6.93
C ASN A 13 -4.55 4.44 -7.95
N LEU A 14 -3.46 4.19 -8.68
CA LEU A 14 -3.40 3.11 -9.65
C LEU A 14 -2.97 1.79 -9.04
N ILE A 15 -2.59 1.79 -7.77
CA ILE A 15 -2.09 0.60 -7.09
C ILE A 15 -3.23 -0.02 -6.27
N ALA A 16 -3.57 -1.26 -6.58
CA ALA A 16 -4.60 -1.98 -5.83
C ALA A 16 -4.11 -2.25 -4.41
N PRO A 17 -5.01 -2.22 -3.41
CA PRO A 17 -4.60 -2.41 -2.02
C PRO A 17 -3.80 -3.68 -1.76
N GLU A 18 -4.16 -4.78 -2.43
CA GLU A 18 -3.45 -6.04 -2.25
C GLU A 18 -2.08 -6.05 -2.91
N ARG A 19 -1.76 -5.00 -3.67
CA ARG A 19 -0.46 -4.86 -4.33
C ARG A 19 0.44 -3.83 -3.66
N LEU A 20 -0.02 -3.23 -2.56
CA LEU A 20 0.76 -2.17 -1.90
C LEU A 20 2.11 -2.65 -1.41
N ALA A 21 2.17 -3.86 -0.84
CA ALA A 21 3.43 -4.40 -0.35
C ALA A 21 4.42 -4.63 -1.49
N GLU A 22 3.93 -5.16 -2.62
CA GLU A 22 4.77 -5.38 -3.79
C GLU A 22 5.27 -4.05 -4.35
N ALA A 23 4.38 -3.06 -4.42
CA ALA A 23 4.75 -1.73 -4.89
C ALA A 23 5.83 -1.11 -4.00
N LEU A 24 5.74 -1.32 -2.69
CA LEU A 24 6.75 -0.81 -1.76
C LEU A 24 8.11 -1.46 -2.01
N LYS A 25 8.13 -2.76 -2.29
CA LYS A 25 9.38 -3.44 -2.61
C LYS A 25 10.01 -2.87 -3.88
N ILE A 26 9.19 -2.57 -4.88
CA ILE A 26 9.68 -1.96 -6.12
C ILE A 26 10.21 -0.56 -5.85
N ALA A 27 9.50 0.20 -5.00
CA ALA A 27 9.94 1.55 -4.63
C ALA A 27 11.27 1.51 -3.89
N ASP A 28 11.43 0.54 -2.97
CA ASP A 28 12.70 0.38 -2.26
C ASP A 28 13.84 0.00 -3.22
N ALA A 29 13.53 -0.82 -4.24
CA ALA A 29 14.52 -1.17 -5.26
C ALA A 29 14.93 0.07 -6.06
N ARG A 30 13.96 0.94 -6.36
CA ARG A 30 14.24 2.16 -7.12
C ARG A 30 15.24 3.07 -6.40
N VAL A 31 15.18 3.11 -5.07
CA VAL A 31 16.10 3.95 -4.28
C VAL A 31 17.31 3.16 -3.78
N GLY A 32 17.50 1.94 -4.26
CA GLY A 32 18.69 1.16 -3.97
C GLY A 32 18.71 0.46 -2.62
N LEU A 33 17.58 0.37 -1.93
CA LEU A 33 17.51 -0.30 -0.64
C LEU A 33 17.45 -1.81 -0.76
N GLN A 34 17.06 -2.31 -1.92
CA GLN A 34 17.05 -3.75 -2.19
C GLN A 34 17.09 -3.99 -3.70
N SER A 35 17.38 -5.20 -4.09
CA SER A 35 17.39 -5.58 -5.50
C SER A 35 15.97 -5.81 -5.99
N LEU A 36 15.71 -5.44 -7.24
CA LEU A 36 14.42 -5.70 -7.86
C LEU A 36 14.27 -7.20 -8.06
N GLN A 37 13.17 -7.75 -7.57
CA GLN A 37 12.92 -9.19 -7.66
C GLN A 37 12.37 -9.55 -9.03
N GLU A 38 12.69 -10.76 -9.49
CA GLU A 38 12.12 -11.28 -10.71
C GLU A 38 10.63 -11.58 -10.49
N GLY A 39 9.85 -11.44 -11.55
CA GLY A 39 8.43 -11.76 -11.48
C GLY A 39 7.56 -10.64 -10.98
N CYS A 40 8.12 -9.44 -10.77
CA CYS A 40 7.31 -8.29 -10.40
C CYS A 40 6.36 -7.95 -11.55
N ASP A 41 5.16 -7.50 -11.20
CA ASP A 41 4.17 -7.09 -12.19
C ASP A 41 4.71 -5.91 -13.01
N PRO A 42 4.84 -6.05 -14.35
CA PRO A 42 5.36 -4.95 -15.17
C PRO A 42 4.54 -3.67 -15.09
N ARG A 43 3.22 -3.78 -14.92
CA ARG A 43 2.37 -2.60 -14.80
C ARG A 43 2.66 -1.87 -13.51
N LEU A 44 2.86 -2.62 -12.44
CA LEU A 44 3.18 -2.04 -11.14
C LEU A 44 4.55 -1.36 -11.18
N MET A 45 5.51 -2.00 -11.83
CA MET A 45 6.84 -1.41 -12.03
C MET A 45 6.74 -0.10 -12.80
N GLU A 46 5.94 -0.10 -13.86
CA GLU A 46 5.74 1.11 -14.66
C GLU A 46 5.18 2.25 -13.82
N VAL A 47 4.18 1.96 -13.00
CA VAL A 47 3.58 2.98 -12.14
C VAL A 47 4.62 3.54 -11.17
N VAL A 48 5.35 2.67 -10.48
CA VAL A 48 6.33 3.10 -9.49
C VAL A 48 7.47 3.90 -10.14
N PHE A 49 7.93 3.47 -11.31
CA PHE A 49 9.04 4.14 -11.98
C PHE A 49 8.63 5.39 -12.72
N SER A 50 7.32 5.64 -12.88
CA SER A 50 6.85 6.85 -13.54
C SER A 50 6.71 8.04 -12.58
N VAL A 51 6.82 7.80 -11.28
CA VAL A 51 6.74 8.89 -10.29
C VAL A 51 7.95 9.82 -10.45
N PRO A 52 7.71 11.16 -10.59
CA PRO A 52 8.83 12.10 -10.70
C PRO A 52 9.76 12.03 -9.49
N ASP A 53 11.06 12.21 -9.74
CA ASP A 53 12.07 12.11 -8.70
C ASP A 53 11.78 13.02 -7.50
N GLU A 54 11.36 14.24 -7.76
CA GLU A 54 11.11 15.22 -6.71
C GLU A 54 9.90 14.86 -5.85
N GLN A 55 9.06 13.95 -6.30
CA GLN A 55 7.89 13.48 -5.56
C GLN A 55 8.08 12.09 -4.99
N PHE A 56 9.13 11.40 -5.39
CA PHE A 56 9.27 9.99 -5.07
C PHE A 56 9.47 9.72 -3.59
N ARG A 57 10.18 10.58 -2.89
CA ARG A 57 10.41 10.43 -1.45
C ARG A 57 9.07 10.42 -0.70
N TRP A 58 8.20 11.37 -1.05
CA TRP A 58 6.86 11.44 -0.46
C TRP A 58 6.02 10.23 -0.87
N PHE A 59 6.09 9.87 -2.14
CA PHE A 59 5.36 8.71 -2.67
C PHE A 59 5.72 7.45 -1.87
N ARG A 60 6.99 7.18 -1.67
CA ARG A 60 7.43 5.99 -0.96
C ARG A 60 6.99 6.00 0.50
N LEU A 61 7.04 7.16 1.14
CA LEU A 61 6.61 7.29 2.53
C LEU A 61 5.12 6.98 2.69
N VAL A 62 4.30 7.57 1.83
CA VAL A 62 2.86 7.34 1.86
C VAL A 62 2.54 5.89 1.51
N LEU A 63 3.24 5.34 0.52
CA LEU A 63 3.05 3.96 0.10
C LEU A 63 3.31 2.99 1.27
N ARG A 64 4.37 3.24 2.03
CA ARG A 64 4.68 2.43 3.20
C ARG A 64 3.55 2.47 4.23
N ARG A 65 3.05 3.67 4.51
CA ARG A 65 1.96 3.83 5.46
C ARG A 65 0.69 3.13 5.01
N MET A 66 0.40 3.25 3.73
CA MET A 66 -0.77 2.59 3.16
C MET A 66 -0.64 1.07 3.24
N ALA A 67 0.54 0.54 2.94
CA ALA A 67 0.78 -0.89 3.00
C ALA A 67 0.65 -1.41 4.44
N GLU A 68 1.20 -0.69 5.40
CA GLU A 68 1.09 -1.06 6.81
C GLU A 68 -0.35 -1.03 7.27
N LYS A 69 -1.08 0.00 6.89
CA LYS A 69 -2.49 0.14 7.26
C LYS A 69 -3.31 -1.00 6.67
N TYR A 70 -3.05 -1.34 5.43
CA TYR A 70 -3.77 -2.42 4.77
C TYR A 70 -3.53 -3.76 5.48
N GLU A 71 -2.28 -4.04 5.88
CA GLU A 71 -1.96 -5.28 6.57
C GLU A 71 -2.66 -5.35 7.93
N ARG A 72 -2.74 -4.23 8.64
CA ARG A 72 -3.46 -4.21 9.92
C ARG A 72 -4.94 -4.46 9.72
N HIS A 73 -5.56 -3.82 8.72
CA HIS A 73 -6.97 -4.03 8.44
C HIS A 73 -7.26 -5.45 7.99
N LYS A 74 -6.35 -6.02 7.24
CA LYS A 74 -6.47 -7.40 6.80
C LYS A 74 -6.47 -8.35 7.99
N SER A 75 -5.56 -8.12 8.94
CA SER A 75 -5.49 -8.94 10.14
C SER A 75 -6.75 -8.76 10.99
N ASP A 76 -7.20 -7.51 11.14
CA ASP A 76 -8.42 -7.24 11.92
C ASP A 76 -9.63 -7.92 11.28
N ALA A 77 -9.74 -7.86 9.96
CA ALA A 77 -10.84 -8.50 9.26
C ALA A 77 -10.82 -10.01 9.45
N ALA A 78 -9.63 -10.60 9.57
CA ALA A 78 -9.52 -12.04 9.79
C ALA A 78 -9.93 -12.44 11.20
N VAL A 79 -9.74 -11.52 12.16
CA VAL A 79 -10.05 -11.80 13.57
C VAL A 79 -11.50 -11.48 13.91
N LEU A 80 -12.03 -10.38 13.37
CA LEU A 80 -13.37 -9.92 13.73
C LEU A 80 -14.47 -10.97 13.58
N PRO A 81 -14.52 -11.76 12.52
CA PRO A 81 -15.56 -12.79 12.43
C PRO A 81 -15.52 -13.77 13.58
N GLN A 82 -14.33 -14.12 14.06
CA GLN A 82 -14.20 -15.02 15.18
C GLN A 82 -14.71 -14.38 16.47
N LEU A 83 -14.44 -13.08 16.62
CA LEU A 83 -14.91 -12.37 17.80
C LEU A 83 -16.42 -12.25 17.79
N GLU A 84 -17.03 -12.06 16.63
CA GLU A 84 -18.47 -11.99 16.52
C GLU A 84 -19.12 -13.29 16.97
N PHE A 85 -18.55 -14.41 16.61
CA PHE A 85 -19.08 -15.71 17.01
C PHE A 85 -18.83 -15.96 18.50
N ALA A 86 -17.72 -15.48 19.01
CA ALA A 86 -17.38 -15.69 20.42
C ALA A 86 -18.20 -14.79 21.34
N ALA A 87 -18.62 -13.61 20.87
CA ALA A 87 -19.33 -12.64 21.68
C ALA A 87 -20.69 -12.34 21.05
N PRO A 88 -21.61 -13.29 21.19
CA PRO A 88 -22.96 -13.04 20.66
C PRO A 88 -23.57 -11.86 21.40
N ARG A 89 -23.50 -11.00 21.33
CA ARG A 89 -23.53 -9.89 21.62
C ARG A 89 -24.21 -9.12 22.07
N ASP A 90 -24.03 -9.48 22.25
CA ASP A 90 -24.13 -8.71 22.52
C ASP A 90 -23.92 -7.96 22.63
N THR A 91 -23.86 -8.22 22.40
CA THR A 91 -23.53 -7.55 22.32
C THR A 91 -23.49 -6.90 22.11
N LEU A 92 -23.82 -7.05 21.81
CA LEU A 92 -23.85 -6.49 21.51
C LEU A 92 -24.27 -6.21 21.67
N SER A 93 -24.74 -6.70 21.78
CA SER A 93 -25.08 -6.52 21.92
C SER A 93 -25.27 -6.08 22.36
N ARG A 94 -25.70 -6.11 22.54
CA ARG A 94 -25.69 -5.75 22.92
C ARG A 94 -25.85 -5.00 23.09
#